data_ae4caeee4e64883d0362753a0001a906
#
_entry.id   ae4caeee4e64883d0362753a0001a906
#
_cell.length_a   1.000
_cell.length_b   1.000
_cell.length_c   1.000
_cell.angle_alpha   90.00
_cell.angle_beta   90.00
_cell.angle_gamma   90.00
#
_symmetry.space_group_name_H-M   'P 1'
#
loop_
_entity.id
_entity.type
_entity.pdbx_description
1 polymer ?
#
loop_
_entity_poly.entity_id
_entity_poly.type
_entity_poly.pdbx_seq_one_letter_code
_entity_poly.pdbx_strand_id
1 'polypeptide(L)'
;MVASYTQLLSRRYKGKLDSDADEFIAFAVDGAGRMQRLIQDLLTFSRVGTKGKDLLATSSEEALQQALINLRGAIEQSGAQVTHDLLPSVVADETQLIQLFQNLIGNGIKYQKNGAPKVHVSAARNGGDKYTFSVQDNGLGIDSQYFEKIFGMFQRLHKREEFAGTGIGLAICKKIVERHGGKISVESKVGEGSTFHFTLAGKETKS
;
A
#
# COMPACT_ATOMS: atom_id res chain seq x y z
N MET A 1 -13.62 6.64 19.29
CA MET A 1 -13.95 6.61 20.74
C MET A 1 -13.19 5.49 21.45
N VAL A 2 -13.39 4.19 21.17
CA VAL A 2 -12.70 3.09 21.89
C VAL A 2 -11.17 3.26 21.89
N ALA A 3 -10.55 3.47 20.71
CA ALA A 3 -9.10 3.66 20.58
C ALA A 3 -8.57 4.86 21.41
N SER A 4 -9.34 5.96 21.47
CA SER A 4 -8.95 7.14 22.26
C SER A 4 -8.96 6.85 23.76
N TYR A 5 -9.99 6.16 24.26
CA TYR A 5 -10.07 5.83 25.69
C TYR A 5 -9.05 4.77 26.10
N THR A 6 -8.78 3.77 25.28
CA THR A 6 -7.72 2.79 25.56
C THR A 6 -6.33 3.43 25.58
N GLN A 7 -6.06 4.41 24.70
CA GLN A 7 -4.83 5.19 24.73
C GLN A 7 -4.73 6.07 25.99
N LEU A 8 -5.82 6.68 26.43
CA LEU A 8 -5.85 7.44 27.69
C LEU A 8 -5.58 6.56 28.90
N LEU A 9 -6.17 5.35 28.94
CA LEU A 9 -5.86 4.36 29.98
C LEU A 9 -4.37 4.03 30.00
N SER A 10 -3.77 3.72 28.85
CA SER A 10 -2.34 3.45 28.75
C SER A 10 -1.50 4.63 29.27
N ARG A 11 -1.76 5.86 28.79
CA ARG A 11 -1.00 7.06 29.23
C ARG A 11 -1.13 7.33 30.72
N ARG A 12 -2.31 7.09 31.31
CA ARG A 12 -2.60 7.44 32.70
C ARG A 12 -2.09 6.41 33.70
N TYR A 13 -2.14 5.12 33.35
CA TYR A 13 -1.94 4.02 34.29
C TYR A 13 -0.70 3.17 34.02
N LYS A 14 0.00 3.33 32.88
CA LYS A 14 1.23 2.60 32.56
C LYS A 14 2.25 2.74 33.68
N GLY A 15 2.69 1.60 34.24
CA GLY A 15 3.63 1.51 35.34
C GLY A 15 3.08 1.94 36.70
N LYS A 16 1.75 2.13 36.85
CA LYS A 16 1.08 2.47 38.11
C LYS A 16 0.25 1.33 38.71
N LEU A 17 0.04 0.29 37.93
CA LEU A 17 -0.64 -0.94 38.30
C LEU A 17 0.37 -2.09 38.23
N ASP A 18 -0.10 -3.34 38.36
CA ASP A 18 0.75 -4.50 38.19
C ASP A 18 1.13 -4.75 36.71
N SER A 19 2.06 -5.67 36.47
CA SER A 19 2.55 -6.02 35.16
C SER A 19 1.44 -6.54 34.23
N ASP A 20 0.50 -7.29 34.80
CA ASP A 20 -0.60 -7.91 34.06
C ASP A 20 -1.57 -6.85 33.54
N ALA A 21 -1.85 -5.81 34.35
CA ALA A 21 -2.65 -4.68 33.92
C ALA A 21 -1.98 -3.90 32.77
N ASP A 22 -0.66 -3.67 32.83
CA ASP A 22 0.09 -3.01 31.77
C ASP A 22 0.02 -3.84 30.46
N GLU A 23 0.14 -5.17 30.54
CA GLU A 23 0.00 -6.07 29.41
C GLU A 23 -1.43 -6.04 28.83
N PHE A 24 -2.46 -6.15 29.66
CA PHE A 24 -3.86 -6.09 29.19
C PHE A 24 -4.21 -4.76 28.55
N ILE A 25 -3.73 -3.66 29.11
CA ILE A 25 -3.91 -2.32 28.53
C ILE A 25 -3.21 -2.24 27.16
N ALA A 26 -1.99 -2.78 27.03
CA ALA A 26 -1.27 -2.80 25.76
C ALA A 26 -2.02 -3.61 24.70
N PHE A 27 -2.55 -4.79 25.04
CA PHE A 27 -3.39 -5.58 24.15
C PHE A 27 -4.68 -4.86 23.72
N ALA A 28 -5.34 -4.17 24.67
CA ALA A 28 -6.55 -3.40 24.38
C ALA A 28 -6.27 -2.23 23.42
N VAL A 29 -5.17 -1.48 23.63
CA VAL A 29 -4.74 -0.38 22.77
C VAL A 29 -4.43 -0.89 21.37
N ASP A 30 -3.64 -1.97 21.26
CA ASP A 30 -3.29 -2.56 19.97
C ASP A 30 -4.55 -3.10 19.25
N GLY A 31 -5.45 -3.78 19.97
CA GLY A 31 -6.73 -4.27 19.43
C GLY A 31 -7.62 -3.15 18.89
N ALA A 32 -7.78 -2.07 19.65
CA ALA A 32 -8.57 -0.91 19.23
C ALA A 32 -7.97 -0.20 18.02
N GLY A 33 -6.64 -0.02 18.00
CA GLY A 33 -5.93 0.58 16.86
C GLY A 33 -6.07 -0.25 15.58
N ARG A 34 -6.10 -1.57 15.70
CA ARG A 34 -6.36 -2.47 14.58
C ARG A 34 -7.77 -2.35 14.03
N MET A 35 -8.77 -2.39 14.89
CA MET A 35 -10.16 -2.25 14.45
C MET A 35 -10.35 -0.93 13.72
N GLN A 36 -9.76 0.15 14.19
CA GLN A 36 -9.82 1.45 13.53
C GLN A 36 -9.20 1.41 12.12
N ARG A 37 -8.01 0.80 11.96
CA ARG A 37 -7.38 0.63 10.64
C ARG A 37 -8.22 -0.23 9.71
N LEU A 38 -8.75 -1.36 10.19
CA LEU A 38 -9.63 -2.23 9.39
C LEU A 38 -10.87 -1.50 8.89
N ILE A 39 -11.54 -0.72 9.76
CA ILE A 39 -12.71 0.06 9.38
C ILE A 39 -12.33 1.12 8.32
N GLN A 40 -11.20 1.81 8.51
CA GLN A 40 -10.74 2.82 7.55
C GLN A 40 -10.41 2.22 6.19
N ASP A 41 -9.71 1.08 6.15
CA ASP A 41 -9.38 0.38 4.91
C ASP A 41 -10.63 -0.16 4.20
N LEU A 42 -11.60 -0.68 4.97
CA LEU A 42 -12.87 -1.14 4.42
C LEU A 42 -13.71 0.01 3.82
N LEU A 43 -13.76 1.15 4.52
CA LEU A 43 -14.41 2.36 4.01
C LEU A 43 -13.73 2.85 2.73
N THR A 44 -12.39 2.83 2.70
CA THR A 44 -11.61 3.21 1.53
C THR A 44 -11.89 2.25 0.37
N PHE A 45 -11.85 0.94 0.60
CA PHE A 45 -12.22 -0.07 -0.39
C PHE A 45 -13.62 0.16 -0.96
N SER A 46 -14.60 0.44 -0.10
CA SER A 46 -15.98 0.75 -0.52
C SER A 46 -16.05 2.00 -1.40
N ARG A 47 -15.33 3.05 -1.03
CA ARG A 47 -15.36 4.36 -1.72
C ARG A 47 -14.70 4.37 -3.09
N VAL A 48 -13.73 3.50 -3.36
CA VAL A 48 -13.05 3.43 -4.68
C VAL A 48 -14.05 3.34 -5.82
N GLY A 49 -15.11 2.50 -5.69
CA GLY A 49 -16.11 2.33 -6.75
C GLY A 49 -17.29 3.30 -6.71
N THR A 50 -17.59 3.91 -5.54
CA THR A 50 -18.83 4.66 -5.32
C THR A 50 -18.66 6.17 -5.20
N LYS A 51 -17.47 6.64 -4.82
CA LYS A 51 -17.15 8.06 -4.58
C LYS A 51 -15.85 8.49 -5.24
N GLY A 52 -15.36 7.77 -6.24
CA GLY A 52 -14.19 8.19 -7.02
C GLY A 52 -14.51 9.44 -7.84
N LYS A 53 -13.51 10.31 -8.00
CA LYS A 53 -13.57 11.48 -8.87
C LYS A 53 -13.56 11.04 -10.35
N ASP A 54 -13.86 11.98 -11.24
CA ASP A 54 -13.71 11.75 -12.67
C ASP A 54 -12.28 11.39 -13.03
N LEU A 55 -12.12 10.52 -14.03
CA LEU A 55 -10.81 10.16 -14.55
C LEU A 55 -10.35 11.28 -15.49
N LEU A 56 -9.36 12.02 -15.06
CA LEU A 56 -8.81 13.17 -15.79
C LEU A 56 -7.34 12.93 -16.14
N ALA A 57 -6.81 13.74 -17.06
CA ALA A 57 -5.38 13.76 -17.34
C ALA A 57 -4.60 14.13 -16.08
N THR A 58 -3.84 13.18 -15.54
CA THR A 58 -3.17 13.25 -14.23
C THR A 58 -1.69 12.96 -14.41
N SER A 59 -0.83 13.78 -13.79
CA SER A 59 0.60 13.54 -13.72
C SER A 59 0.90 12.39 -12.77
N SER A 60 1.41 11.26 -13.30
CA SER A 60 1.85 10.16 -12.42
C SER A 60 3.06 10.54 -11.60
N GLU A 61 3.88 11.46 -12.09
CA GLU A 61 5.04 11.99 -11.37
C GLU A 61 4.61 12.73 -10.10
N GLU A 62 3.64 13.68 -10.21
CA GLU A 62 3.11 14.42 -9.07
C GLU A 62 2.40 13.50 -8.07
N ALA A 63 1.64 12.53 -8.55
CA ALA A 63 0.99 11.53 -7.70
C ALA A 63 2.02 10.67 -6.94
N LEU A 64 3.12 10.26 -7.60
CA LEU A 64 4.20 9.54 -6.94
C LEU A 64 4.88 10.41 -5.87
N GLN A 65 5.22 11.66 -6.18
CA GLN A 65 5.84 12.58 -5.22
C GLN A 65 4.95 12.76 -3.98
N GLN A 66 3.64 12.93 -4.16
CA GLN A 66 2.72 13.03 -3.02
C GLN A 66 2.66 11.71 -2.21
N ALA A 67 2.72 10.56 -2.87
CA ALA A 67 2.80 9.26 -2.19
C ALA A 67 4.09 9.13 -1.36
N LEU A 68 5.23 9.59 -1.88
CA LEU A 68 6.51 9.59 -1.16
C LEU A 68 6.50 10.53 0.05
N ILE A 69 5.89 11.71 -0.07
CA ILE A 69 5.70 12.63 1.05
C ILE A 69 4.89 11.93 2.15
N ASN A 70 3.82 11.24 1.81
CA ASN A 70 2.97 10.53 2.76
C ASN A 70 3.68 9.32 3.41
N LEU A 71 4.65 8.72 2.72
CA LEU A 71 5.46 7.59 3.21
C LEU A 71 6.76 8.03 3.89
N ARG A 72 7.05 9.33 3.97
CA ARG A 72 8.32 9.87 4.46
C ARG A 72 8.75 9.27 5.81
N GLY A 73 7.84 9.19 6.77
CA GLY A 73 8.13 8.61 8.08
C GLY A 73 8.53 7.13 8.02
N ALA A 74 7.88 6.34 7.16
CA ALA A 74 8.22 4.93 6.96
C ALA A 74 9.58 4.79 6.24
N ILE A 75 9.87 5.64 5.26
CA ILE A 75 11.13 5.67 4.52
C ILE A 75 12.29 6.00 5.48
N GLU A 76 12.17 7.08 6.26
CA GLU A 76 13.19 7.50 7.22
C GLU A 76 13.43 6.45 8.32
N GLN A 77 12.36 5.86 8.86
CA GLN A 77 12.47 4.85 9.91
C GLN A 77 13.11 3.54 9.44
N SER A 78 12.85 3.13 8.20
CA SER A 78 13.38 1.87 7.64
C SER A 78 14.73 2.04 6.92
N GLY A 79 15.16 3.26 6.64
CA GLY A 79 16.31 3.54 5.77
C GLY A 79 16.05 3.13 4.32
N ALA A 80 14.79 3.08 3.89
CA ALA A 80 14.43 2.65 2.55
C ALA A 80 14.96 3.59 1.46
N GLN A 81 15.39 3.01 0.36
CA GLN A 81 15.78 3.72 -0.87
C GLN A 81 14.66 3.56 -1.89
N VAL A 82 13.98 4.66 -2.21
CA VAL A 82 12.94 4.68 -3.26
C VAL A 82 13.43 5.50 -4.43
N THR A 83 13.49 4.87 -5.61
CA THR A 83 13.90 5.50 -6.87
C THR A 83 12.81 5.36 -7.92
N HIS A 84 12.82 6.21 -8.94
CA HIS A 84 11.90 6.10 -10.06
C HIS A 84 12.48 6.64 -11.35
N ASP A 85 11.96 6.16 -12.46
CA ASP A 85 12.16 6.74 -13.78
C ASP A 85 11.18 7.90 -14.01
N LEU A 86 11.30 8.60 -15.14
CA LEU A 86 10.29 9.59 -15.56
C LEU A 86 8.95 8.90 -15.82
N LEU A 87 7.89 9.38 -15.17
CA LEU A 87 6.57 8.79 -15.29
C LEU A 87 5.67 9.59 -16.23
N PRO A 88 4.83 8.90 -17.03
CA PRO A 88 3.92 9.54 -17.98
C PRO A 88 2.70 10.19 -17.30
N SER A 89 2.01 11.08 -18.02
CA SER A 89 0.65 11.46 -17.67
C SER A 89 -0.34 10.39 -18.13
N VAL A 90 -1.31 10.08 -17.27
CA VAL A 90 -2.33 9.04 -17.48
C VAL A 90 -3.73 9.59 -17.24
N VAL A 91 -4.76 8.85 -17.65
CA VAL A 91 -6.16 9.17 -17.34
C VAL A 91 -6.52 8.50 -16.02
N ALA A 92 -6.58 9.27 -14.94
CA ALA A 92 -6.75 8.73 -13.59
C ALA A 92 -7.48 9.68 -12.63
N ASP A 93 -7.98 9.11 -11.54
CA ASP A 93 -8.31 9.82 -10.31
C ASP A 93 -7.02 9.98 -9.50
N GLU A 94 -6.52 11.20 -9.38
CA GLU A 94 -5.27 11.54 -8.72
C GLU A 94 -5.18 10.96 -7.30
N THR A 95 -6.26 11.11 -6.52
CA THR A 95 -6.29 10.61 -5.13
C THR A 95 -6.13 9.10 -5.07
N GLN A 96 -6.75 8.37 -6.01
CA GLN A 96 -6.62 6.92 -6.10
C GLN A 96 -5.26 6.49 -6.64
N LEU A 97 -4.67 7.26 -7.54
CA LEU A 97 -3.31 6.99 -8.05
C LEU A 97 -2.27 7.17 -6.94
N ILE A 98 -2.38 8.23 -6.14
CA ILE A 98 -1.55 8.44 -4.94
C ILE A 98 -1.67 7.23 -4.00
N GLN A 99 -2.89 6.79 -3.72
CA GLN A 99 -3.14 5.65 -2.84
C GLN A 99 -2.58 4.33 -3.39
N LEU A 100 -2.66 4.12 -4.71
CA LEU A 100 -2.08 2.95 -5.37
C LEU A 100 -0.56 2.90 -5.16
N PHE A 101 0.14 4.01 -5.43
CA PHE A 101 1.58 4.11 -5.18
C PHE A 101 1.91 3.91 -3.69
N GLN A 102 1.18 4.55 -2.78
CA GLN A 102 1.40 4.39 -1.34
C GLN A 102 1.28 2.92 -0.89
N ASN A 103 0.28 2.21 -1.37
CA ASN A 103 0.09 0.82 -0.99
C ASN A 103 1.20 -0.09 -1.53
N LEU A 104 1.58 0.06 -2.79
CA LEU A 104 2.61 -0.77 -3.41
C LEU A 104 4.00 -0.48 -2.84
N ILE A 105 4.39 0.80 -2.77
CA ILE A 105 5.68 1.22 -2.20
C ILE A 105 5.75 0.87 -0.71
N GLY A 106 4.67 1.14 0.03
CA GLY A 106 4.59 0.79 1.45
C GLY A 106 4.73 -0.71 1.71
N ASN A 107 4.21 -1.56 0.82
CA ASN A 107 4.43 -3.01 0.90
C ASN A 107 5.91 -3.36 0.64
N GLY A 108 6.56 -2.79 -0.37
CA GLY A 108 7.99 -3.03 -0.65
C GLY A 108 8.90 -2.62 0.50
N ILE A 109 8.56 -1.51 1.19
CA ILE A 109 9.28 -1.09 2.40
C ILE A 109 9.05 -2.06 3.56
N LYS A 110 7.82 -2.50 3.74
CA LYS A 110 7.38 -3.26 4.90
C LYS A 110 7.84 -4.72 4.89
N TYR A 111 7.76 -5.41 3.75
CA TYR A 111 8.03 -6.85 3.65
C TYR A 111 9.50 -7.14 3.35
N GLN A 112 10.41 -6.52 4.10
CA GLN A 112 11.85 -6.71 4.02
C GLN A 112 12.39 -7.22 5.36
N LYS A 113 13.29 -8.23 5.35
CA LYS A 113 13.97 -8.73 6.55
C LYS A 113 15.47 -8.46 6.54
N ASN A 114 16.10 -8.42 5.37
CA ASN A 114 17.54 -8.38 5.24
C ASN A 114 18.01 -7.11 4.52
N GLY A 115 18.65 -6.21 5.24
CA GLY A 115 19.19 -4.97 4.68
C GLY A 115 18.13 -3.87 4.50
N ALA A 116 18.54 -2.77 3.88
CA ALA A 116 17.65 -1.64 3.61
C ALA A 116 16.66 -1.99 2.49
N PRO A 117 15.35 -1.64 2.67
CA PRO A 117 14.37 -1.78 1.60
C PRO A 117 14.77 -0.95 0.39
N LYS A 118 14.64 -1.53 -0.81
CA LYS A 118 14.84 -0.83 -2.08
C LYS A 118 13.58 -1.00 -2.90
N VAL A 119 13.03 0.13 -3.36
CA VAL A 119 11.85 0.14 -4.22
C VAL A 119 12.14 0.98 -5.44
N HIS A 120 11.83 0.47 -6.63
CA HIS A 120 11.98 1.19 -7.88
C HIS A 120 10.65 1.25 -8.62
N VAL A 121 10.28 2.45 -9.10
CA VAL A 121 9.04 2.68 -9.85
C VAL A 121 9.40 3.06 -11.28
N SER A 122 8.85 2.35 -12.24
CA SER A 122 9.04 2.64 -13.66
C SER A 122 7.72 2.54 -14.44
N ALA A 123 7.71 3.08 -15.66
CA ALA A 123 6.59 2.96 -16.57
C ALA A 123 7.07 2.77 -18.00
N ALA A 124 6.44 1.84 -18.73
CA ALA A 124 6.72 1.60 -20.13
C ALA A 124 5.42 1.68 -20.95
N ARG A 125 5.51 2.21 -22.17
CA ARG A 125 4.37 2.24 -23.09
C ARG A 125 4.10 0.82 -23.63
N ASN A 126 2.88 0.34 -23.46
CA ASN A 126 2.50 -1.04 -23.79
C ASN A 126 1.63 -1.09 -25.05
N GLY A 127 2.14 -0.57 -26.17
CA GLY A 127 1.35 -0.49 -27.41
C GLY A 127 0.09 0.38 -27.28
N GLY A 128 -0.27 1.13 -28.30
CA GLY A 128 -1.42 2.06 -28.23
C GLY A 128 -1.27 3.12 -27.13
N ASP A 129 -2.38 3.44 -26.46
CA ASP A 129 -2.45 4.52 -25.46
C ASP A 129 -2.38 4.00 -24.01
N LYS A 130 -1.79 2.84 -23.77
CA LYS A 130 -1.66 2.28 -22.41
C LYS A 130 -0.21 2.27 -21.95
N TYR A 131 -0.04 2.50 -20.64
CA TYR A 131 1.23 2.35 -19.96
C TYR A 131 1.14 1.20 -18.96
N THR A 132 2.21 0.41 -18.86
CA THR A 132 2.43 -0.55 -17.80
C THR A 132 3.39 0.08 -16.79
N PHE A 133 2.93 0.27 -15.58
CA PHE A 133 3.74 0.67 -14.44
C PHE A 133 4.27 -0.57 -13.74
N SER A 134 5.49 -0.47 -13.22
CA SER A 134 6.15 -1.52 -12.44
C SER A 134 6.64 -0.93 -11.12
N VAL A 135 6.30 -1.58 -10.02
CA VAL A 135 6.84 -1.27 -8.69
C VAL A 135 7.60 -2.48 -8.23
N GLN A 136 8.93 -2.40 -8.29
CA GLN A 136 9.87 -3.47 -7.95
C GLN A 136 10.39 -3.26 -6.53
N ASP A 137 10.46 -4.32 -5.74
CA ASP A 137 11.08 -4.35 -4.42
C ASP A 137 12.12 -5.48 -4.30
N ASN A 138 13.01 -5.36 -3.32
CA ASN A 138 13.98 -6.38 -2.94
C ASN A 138 13.56 -7.16 -1.68
N GLY A 139 12.26 -7.29 -1.45
CA GLY A 139 11.67 -7.88 -0.25
C GLY A 139 11.74 -9.41 -0.20
N LEU A 140 10.89 -9.98 0.65
CA LEU A 140 10.84 -11.43 0.89
C LEU A 140 10.43 -12.25 -0.34
N GLY A 141 9.81 -11.63 -1.33
CA GLY A 141 9.18 -12.32 -2.43
C GLY A 141 7.91 -13.07 -2.02
N ILE A 142 7.21 -13.58 -3.00
CA ILE A 142 5.90 -14.23 -2.87
C ILE A 142 5.95 -15.55 -3.65
N ASP A 143 5.49 -16.62 -3.03
CA ASP A 143 5.34 -17.92 -3.71
C ASP A 143 4.21 -17.83 -4.75
N SER A 144 4.42 -18.39 -5.94
CA SER A 144 3.53 -18.32 -7.09
C SER A 144 2.11 -18.83 -6.81
N GLN A 145 1.94 -19.78 -5.91
CA GLN A 145 0.63 -20.28 -5.49
C GLN A 145 -0.29 -19.21 -4.86
N TYR A 146 0.27 -18.06 -4.45
CA TYR A 146 -0.45 -16.96 -3.82
C TYR A 146 -0.70 -15.77 -4.74
N PHE A 147 -0.19 -15.73 -5.97
CA PHE A 147 -0.27 -14.56 -6.87
C PHE A 147 -1.68 -14.04 -7.08
N GLU A 148 -2.65 -14.92 -7.22
CA GLU A 148 -4.06 -14.51 -7.34
C GLU A 148 -4.68 -14.17 -5.97
N LYS A 149 -4.30 -14.92 -4.94
CA LYS A 149 -4.89 -14.80 -3.60
C LYS A 149 -4.54 -13.49 -2.91
N ILE A 150 -3.33 -12.95 -3.13
CA ILE A 150 -2.86 -11.72 -2.46
C ILE A 150 -3.70 -10.49 -2.74
N PHE A 151 -4.45 -10.47 -3.84
CA PHE A 151 -5.37 -9.39 -4.19
C PHE A 151 -6.76 -9.53 -3.57
N GLY A 152 -7.01 -10.61 -2.83
CA GLY A 152 -8.23 -10.80 -2.05
C GLY A 152 -8.24 -9.95 -0.78
N MET A 153 -9.44 -9.67 -0.25
CA MET A 153 -9.58 -8.99 1.05
C MET A 153 -9.13 -9.91 2.19
N PHE A 154 -8.49 -9.30 3.20
CA PHE A 154 -7.98 -9.99 4.41
C PHE A 154 -6.92 -11.05 4.12
N GLN A 155 -6.32 -11.08 2.94
CA GLN A 155 -5.27 -12.02 2.60
C GLN A 155 -3.92 -11.58 3.19
N ARG A 156 -3.26 -12.49 3.89
CA ARG A 156 -1.96 -12.29 4.52
C ARG A 156 -1.11 -13.54 4.37
N LEU A 157 0.12 -13.37 3.94
CA LEU A 157 1.08 -14.49 3.74
C LEU A 157 1.99 -14.70 4.96
N HIS A 158 2.18 -13.65 5.77
CA HIS A 158 3.04 -13.69 6.94
C HIS A 158 2.23 -13.53 8.23
N LYS A 159 2.78 -14.08 9.32
CA LYS A 159 2.19 -13.94 10.64
C LYS A 159 2.13 -12.47 11.05
N ARG A 160 1.20 -12.19 11.93
CA ARG A 160 0.89 -10.83 12.36
C ARG A 160 2.01 -10.21 13.20
N GLU A 161 2.67 -11.04 13.98
CA GLU A 161 3.78 -10.67 14.86
C GLU A 161 5.01 -10.22 14.06
N GLU A 162 5.12 -10.66 12.80
CA GLU A 162 6.23 -10.30 11.91
C GLU A 162 5.97 -9.00 11.15
N PHE A 163 4.76 -8.84 10.61
CA PHE A 163 4.41 -7.67 9.79
C PHE A 163 3.01 -7.14 10.11
N ALA A 164 2.91 -5.89 10.53
CA ALA A 164 1.62 -5.22 10.79
C ALA A 164 0.82 -5.03 9.48
N GLY A 165 -0.51 -5.08 9.53
CA GLY A 165 -1.36 -4.76 8.38
C GLY A 165 -2.72 -5.45 8.43
N THR A 166 -3.66 -4.97 7.63
CA THR A 166 -5.06 -5.41 7.56
C THR A 166 -5.31 -6.49 6.52
N GLY A 167 -4.42 -6.63 5.51
CA GLY A 167 -4.61 -7.52 4.36
C GLY A 167 -5.61 -6.96 3.33
N ILE A 168 -5.90 -5.66 3.35
CA ILE A 168 -6.84 -5.01 2.41
C ILE A 168 -6.11 -4.18 1.35
N GLY A 169 -4.87 -3.74 1.61
CA GLY A 169 -4.14 -2.81 0.74
C GLY A 169 -4.04 -3.26 -0.72
N LEU A 170 -3.67 -4.52 -1.00
CA LEU A 170 -3.60 -5.04 -2.37
C LEU A 170 -4.98 -5.22 -3.01
N ALA A 171 -6.01 -5.52 -2.23
CA ALA A 171 -7.39 -5.53 -2.72
C ALA A 171 -7.85 -4.13 -3.14
N ILE A 172 -7.45 -3.09 -2.41
CA ILE A 172 -7.67 -1.69 -2.79
C ILE A 172 -6.92 -1.38 -4.09
N CYS A 173 -5.65 -1.79 -4.23
CA CYS A 173 -4.88 -1.60 -5.46
C CYS A 173 -5.59 -2.21 -6.67
N LYS A 174 -6.04 -3.47 -6.56
CA LYS A 174 -6.78 -4.16 -7.62
C LYS A 174 -8.05 -3.39 -7.99
N LYS A 175 -8.84 -2.99 -7.02
CA LYS A 175 -10.09 -2.27 -7.25
C LYS A 175 -9.86 -0.89 -7.89
N ILE A 176 -8.80 -0.17 -7.51
CA ILE A 176 -8.41 1.08 -8.15
C ILE A 176 -8.06 0.83 -9.62
N VAL A 177 -7.17 -0.11 -9.90
CA VAL A 177 -6.71 -0.40 -11.26
C VAL A 177 -7.89 -0.86 -12.15
N GLU A 178 -8.76 -1.72 -11.65
CA GLU A 178 -9.97 -2.18 -12.37
C GLU A 178 -10.93 -1.02 -12.67
N ARG A 179 -11.13 -0.09 -11.72
CA ARG A 179 -11.94 1.11 -11.94
C ARG A 179 -11.38 1.99 -13.07
N HIS A 180 -10.06 2.01 -13.24
CA HIS A 180 -9.37 2.73 -14.31
C HIS A 180 -9.28 1.94 -15.64
N GLY A 181 -9.98 0.80 -15.74
CA GLY A 181 -9.97 -0.06 -16.95
C GLY A 181 -8.65 -0.79 -17.18
N GLY A 182 -7.82 -0.89 -16.14
CA GLY A 182 -6.53 -1.56 -16.16
C GLY A 182 -6.56 -2.98 -15.60
N LYS A 183 -5.35 -3.58 -15.54
CA LYS A 183 -5.10 -4.88 -14.90
C LYS A 183 -3.90 -4.74 -13.96
N ILE A 184 -3.92 -5.49 -12.85
CA ILE A 184 -2.80 -5.60 -11.93
C ILE A 184 -2.34 -7.05 -11.85
N SER A 185 -1.03 -7.26 -11.78
CA SER A 185 -0.40 -8.57 -11.64
C SER A 185 0.87 -8.45 -10.79
N VAL A 186 1.48 -9.59 -10.47
CA VAL A 186 2.74 -9.67 -9.75
C VAL A 186 3.64 -10.71 -10.40
N GLU A 187 4.92 -10.41 -10.45
CA GLU A 187 6.01 -11.33 -10.71
C GLU A 187 6.90 -11.33 -9.48
N SER A 188 7.21 -12.51 -8.95
CA SER A 188 7.96 -12.60 -7.71
C SER A 188 8.63 -13.95 -7.55
N LYS A 189 9.74 -13.97 -6.81
CA LYS A 189 10.42 -15.17 -6.38
C LYS A 189 10.81 -15.03 -4.92
N VAL A 190 10.52 -16.06 -4.14
CA VAL A 190 10.84 -16.09 -2.70
C VAL A 190 12.33 -15.83 -2.48
N GLY A 191 12.64 -14.84 -1.67
CA GLY A 191 14.00 -14.39 -1.34
C GLY A 191 14.61 -13.38 -2.33
N GLU A 192 13.97 -13.10 -3.48
CA GLU A 192 14.50 -12.17 -4.50
C GLU A 192 13.69 -10.87 -4.63
N GLY A 193 12.53 -10.78 -3.97
CA GLY A 193 11.63 -9.62 -4.04
C GLY A 193 10.45 -9.82 -4.97
N SER A 194 9.73 -8.75 -5.26
CA SER A 194 8.52 -8.75 -6.08
C SER A 194 8.50 -7.56 -7.03
N THR A 195 7.82 -7.73 -8.17
CA THR A 195 7.49 -6.65 -9.07
C THR A 195 5.97 -6.67 -9.31
N PHE A 196 5.31 -5.63 -8.86
CA PHE A 196 3.89 -5.42 -9.12
C PHE A 196 3.72 -4.61 -10.40
N HIS A 197 2.95 -5.14 -11.34
CA HIS A 197 2.64 -4.48 -12.61
C HIS A 197 1.18 -4.03 -12.62
N PHE A 198 0.92 -2.81 -13.09
CA PHE A 198 -0.44 -2.36 -13.35
C PHE A 198 -0.52 -1.50 -14.60
N THR A 199 -1.66 -1.53 -15.28
CA THR A 199 -1.85 -0.78 -16.53
C THR A 199 -2.84 0.35 -16.34
N LEU A 200 -2.54 1.50 -16.97
CA LEU A 200 -3.43 2.67 -17.04
C LEU A 200 -3.47 3.22 -18.47
N ALA A 201 -4.58 3.85 -18.84
CA ALA A 201 -4.67 4.57 -20.11
C ALA A 201 -3.81 5.83 -20.06
N GLY A 202 -3.03 6.07 -21.10
CA GLY A 202 -2.29 7.32 -21.30
C GLY A 202 -3.24 8.47 -21.65
N LYS A 203 -2.76 9.69 -21.50
CA LYS A 203 -3.42 10.86 -22.06
C LYS A 203 -3.36 10.76 -23.59
N GLU A 204 -4.51 10.78 -24.28
CA GLU A 204 -4.52 10.92 -25.74
C GLU A 204 -3.70 12.16 -26.14
N THR A 205 -2.60 11.93 -26.84
CA THR A 205 -1.92 13.00 -27.56
C THR A 205 -2.73 13.19 -28.84
N LYS A 206 -3.63 14.17 -28.87
CA LYS A 206 -4.22 14.61 -30.14
C LYS A 206 -3.07 15.06 -31.02
N SER A 207 -2.80 14.27 -32.06
CA SER A 207 -1.92 14.64 -33.18
C SER A 207 -2.58 15.75 -33.98
#